data_73d0fedebd12066bb6be876957daa39e
#
_entry.id   73d0fedebd12066bb6be876957daa39e
#
_cell.length_a   1.000
_cell.length_b   1.000
_cell.length_c   1.000
_cell.angle_alpha   90.00
_cell.angle_beta   90.00
_cell.angle_gamma   90.00
#
_symmetry.space_group_name_H-M   'P 1'
#
loop_
_entity.id
_entity.type
_entity.pdbx_description
1 polymer ?
#
loop_
_entity_poly.entity_id
_entity_poly.type
_entity_poly.pdbx_seq_one_letter_code
_entity_poly.pdbx_strand_id
1 'polypeptide(L)'
;TTFPYISDVANSSPTADSRGDRQVTSLYTELQIPVLSNLDVQLAARYEDFSDIGSTTVSKVAFGYRPFEPVLIRGSWSEAFRAPNLVTINEALVARSNTRNDFGCLVVDPDETVLDCNYGMQRTAGGSRSLRPETSDNYSLGVVLEPVEGLTITYDKWSIEKSDTIGLFGEENHIALDLLRRL
;
A
#
# COMPACT_ATOMS: atom_id res chain seq x y z
N THR A 1 -15.33 9.73 -29.20
CA THR A 1 -15.46 8.29 -28.90
C THR A 1 -16.64 8.10 -27.99
N THR A 2 -17.75 7.62 -28.54
CA THR A 2 -18.94 7.28 -27.75
C THR A 2 -18.62 5.98 -27.03
N PHE A 3 -18.63 5.98 -25.69
CA PHE A 3 -18.51 4.76 -24.92
C PHE A 3 -19.79 3.94 -25.11
N PRO A 4 -19.69 2.67 -25.52
CA PRO A 4 -20.85 1.85 -25.88
C PRO A 4 -21.62 1.33 -24.68
N TYR A 5 -21.18 1.66 -23.45
CA TYR A 5 -21.77 1.12 -22.24
C TYR A 5 -22.79 2.08 -21.63
N ILE A 6 -23.94 1.56 -21.28
CA ILE A 6 -25.00 2.28 -20.56
C ILE A 6 -24.89 1.81 -19.09
N SER A 7 -24.81 2.77 -18.17
CA SER A 7 -24.83 2.45 -16.75
C SER A 7 -26.28 2.24 -16.29
N ASP A 8 -26.51 1.14 -15.59
CA ASP A 8 -27.82 0.86 -14.94
C ASP A 8 -27.97 1.68 -13.63
N VAL A 9 -26.93 2.39 -13.23
CA VAL A 9 -26.92 3.22 -12.02
C VAL A 9 -26.91 4.70 -12.41
N ALA A 10 -27.88 5.46 -11.90
CA ALA A 10 -27.94 6.89 -12.13
C ALA A 10 -26.71 7.60 -11.55
N ASN A 11 -26.16 8.56 -12.31
CA ASN A 11 -24.94 9.34 -11.96
C ASN A 11 -23.65 8.52 -11.86
N SER A 12 -23.60 7.33 -12.44
CA SER A 12 -22.38 6.52 -12.51
C SER A 12 -21.78 6.60 -13.92
N SER A 13 -20.46 6.54 -14.01
CA SER A 13 -19.77 6.42 -15.30
C SER A 13 -20.08 5.06 -15.93
N PRO A 14 -20.43 5.00 -17.23
CA PRO A 14 -20.65 3.74 -17.91
C PRO A 14 -19.39 2.87 -17.84
N THR A 15 -19.53 1.64 -17.39
CA THR A 15 -18.43 0.66 -17.29
C THR A 15 -18.87 -0.66 -17.89
N ALA A 16 -17.95 -1.38 -18.50
CA ALA A 16 -18.17 -2.79 -18.83
C ALA A 16 -18.09 -3.66 -17.56
N ASP A 17 -18.72 -4.81 -17.62
CA ASP A 17 -18.58 -5.83 -16.57
C ASP A 17 -17.12 -6.25 -16.42
N SER A 18 -16.68 -6.36 -15.18
CA SER A 18 -15.34 -6.84 -14.84
C SER A 18 -15.46 -8.16 -14.08
N ARG A 19 -14.68 -9.16 -14.47
CA ARG A 19 -14.64 -10.47 -13.83
C ARG A 19 -13.21 -10.86 -13.53
N GLY A 20 -12.99 -11.50 -12.39
CA GLY A 20 -11.69 -12.05 -12.01
C GLY A 20 -11.86 -13.05 -10.88
N ASP A 21 -11.04 -14.08 -10.93
CA ASP A 21 -10.89 -15.08 -9.88
C ASP A 21 -9.42 -15.24 -9.53
N ARG A 22 -9.15 -15.71 -8.34
CA ARG A 22 -7.81 -15.96 -7.84
C ARG A 22 -7.81 -17.18 -6.93
N GLN A 23 -6.84 -18.04 -7.16
CA GLN A 23 -6.49 -19.11 -6.24
C GLN A 23 -5.19 -18.76 -5.54
N VAL A 24 -5.11 -19.10 -4.26
CA VAL A 24 -3.92 -18.85 -3.43
C VAL A 24 -3.56 -20.14 -2.72
N THR A 25 -2.30 -20.56 -2.87
CA THR A 25 -1.71 -21.64 -2.09
C THR A 25 -0.72 -21.05 -1.12
N SER A 26 -0.84 -21.37 0.16
CA SER A 26 0.00 -20.79 1.21
C SER A 26 0.70 -21.88 2.02
N LEU A 27 1.97 -21.65 2.35
CA LEU A 27 2.73 -22.43 3.31
C LEU A 27 3.26 -21.50 4.39
N TYR A 28 3.07 -21.86 5.64
CA TYR A 28 3.51 -21.08 6.78
C TYR A 28 4.29 -21.95 7.76
N THR A 29 5.36 -21.39 8.32
CA THR A 29 6.12 -22.00 9.41
C THR A 29 6.46 -20.95 10.45
N GLU A 30 6.45 -21.36 11.72
CA GLU A 30 6.82 -20.55 12.87
C GLU A 30 7.59 -21.39 13.86
N LEU A 31 8.70 -20.85 14.35
CA LEU A 31 9.57 -21.45 15.34
C LEU A 31 9.72 -20.50 16.51
N GLN A 32 9.44 -20.97 17.71
CA GLN A 32 9.77 -20.26 18.93
C GLN A 32 10.88 -20.98 19.66
N ILE A 33 11.99 -20.30 19.87
CA ILE A 33 13.24 -20.87 20.34
C ILE A 33 13.62 -20.20 21.65
N PRO A 34 13.50 -20.88 22.79
CA PRO A 34 14.04 -20.41 24.05
C PRO A 34 15.58 -20.58 24.01
N VAL A 35 16.28 -19.50 23.60
CA VAL A 35 17.75 -19.53 23.46
C VAL A 35 18.43 -19.57 24.82
N LEU A 36 17.88 -18.82 25.77
CA LEU A 36 18.29 -18.78 27.18
C LEU A 36 17.04 -18.76 28.07
N SER A 37 17.22 -18.96 29.36
CA SER A 37 16.09 -18.87 30.32
C SER A 37 15.40 -17.50 30.34
N ASN A 38 16.08 -16.46 29.83
CA ASN A 38 15.62 -15.10 29.81
C ASN A 38 15.64 -14.48 28.38
N LEU A 39 15.82 -15.29 27.35
CA LEU A 39 15.87 -14.86 25.94
C LEU A 39 15.09 -15.83 25.07
N ASP A 40 13.98 -15.35 24.50
CA ASP A 40 13.20 -16.04 23.50
C ASP A 40 13.39 -15.39 22.13
N VAL A 41 13.48 -16.22 21.09
CA VAL A 41 13.55 -15.80 19.69
C VAL A 41 12.41 -16.46 18.92
N GLN A 42 11.71 -15.68 18.13
CA GLN A 42 10.68 -16.15 17.20
C GLN A 42 11.13 -15.95 15.76
N LEU A 43 11.05 -17.00 14.97
CA LEU A 43 11.30 -16.99 13.54
C LEU A 43 10.02 -17.43 12.83
N ALA A 44 9.59 -16.70 11.81
CA ALA A 44 8.47 -17.12 10.99
C ALA A 44 8.76 -16.85 9.50
N ALA A 45 8.21 -17.69 8.64
CA ALA A 45 8.22 -17.49 7.20
C ALA A 45 6.89 -17.93 6.60
N ARG A 46 6.42 -17.19 5.60
CA ARG A 46 5.21 -17.48 4.84
C ARG A 46 5.49 -17.37 3.35
N TYR A 47 5.15 -18.41 2.64
CA TYR A 47 5.17 -18.45 1.19
C TYR A 47 3.73 -18.45 0.69
N GLU A 48 3.44 -17.64 -0.31
CA GLU A 48 2.16 -17.63 -1.01
C GLU A 48 2.36 -17.67 -2.52
N ASP A 49 1.58 -18.50 -3.18
CA ASP A 49 1.52 -18.60 -4.64
C ASP A 49 0.12 -18.25 -5.12
N PHE A 50 0.06 -17.21 -5.94
CA PHE A 50 -1.17 -16.65 -6.50
C PHE A 50 -1.26 -17.01 -7.97
N SER A 51 -2.43 -17.47 -8.42
CA SER A 51 -2.66 -17.90 -9.81
C SER A 51 -2.48 -16.76 -10.85
N ASP A 52 -2.48 -15.50 -10.45
CA ASP A 52 -2.53 -14.33 -11.33
C ASP A 52 -1.31 -13.37 -11.20
N ILE A 53 -0.65 -13.33 -10.06
CA ILE A 53 0.44 -12.38 -9.79
C ILE A 53 1.76 -13.04 -9.41
N GLY A 54 1.82 -14.39 -9.42
CA GLY A 54 3.00 -15.15 -9.03
C GLY A 54 3.14 -15.34 -7.53
N SER A 55 4.34 -15.67 -7.07
CA SER A 55 4.59 -16.04 -5.68
C SER A 55 5.32 -14.93 -4.91
N THR A 56 5.14 -14.95 -3.60
CA THR A 56 5.84 -14.06 -2.67
C THR A 56 6.20 -14.81 -1.39
N THR A 57 7.29 -14.40 -0.76
CA THR A 57 7.73 -14.92 0.53
C THR A 57 7.97 -13.75 1.47
N VAL A 58 7.52 -13.87 2.69
CA VAL A 58 7.77 -12.91 3.76
C VAL A 58 8.29 -13.62 4.99
N SER A 59 9.14 -12.94 5.74
CA SER A 59 9.80 -13.44 6.92
C SER A 59 9.62 -12.52 8.13
N LYS A 60 9.79 -13.09 9.31
CA LYS A 60 9.76 -12.36 10.57
C LYS A 60 10.81 -12.92 11.51
N VAL A 61 11.50 -12.02 12.19
CA VAL A 61 12.37 -12.30 13.34
C VAL A 61 11.92 -11.41 14.47
N ALA A 62 11.74 -12.01 15.65
CA ALA A 62 11.44 -11.24 16.86
C ALA A 62 12.19 -11.84 18.05
N PHE A 63 12.43 -11.03 19.06
CA PHE A 63 13.04 -11.47 20.29
C PHE A 63 12.41 -10.79 21.51
N GLY A 64 12.44 -11.49 22.64
CA GLY A 64 12.15 -10.98 23.95
C GLY A 64 13.26 -11.33 24.92
N TYR A 65 13.86 -10.32 25.55
CA TYR A 65 14.96 -10.49 26.48
C TYR A 65 14.62 -9.87 27.84
N ARG A 66 14.64 -10.70 28.90
CA ARG A 66 14.44 -10.27 30.30
C ARG A 66 15.80 -10.30 31.03
N PRO A 67 16.54 -9.19 31.06
CA PRO A 67 17.81 -9.14 31.81
C PRO A 67 17.60 -9.37 33.31
N PHE A 68 16.47 -8.90 33.85
CA PHE A 68 16.01 -9.10 35.22
C PHE A 68 14.48 -8.92 35.29
N GLU A 69 13.84 -9.47 36.33
CA GLU A 69 12.37 -9.59 36.50
C GLU A 69 11.54 -8.37 36.03
N PRO A 70 11.81 -7.11 36.47
CA PRO A 70 10.97 -5.97 36.10
C PRO A 70 11.22 -5.39 34.71
N VAL A 71 12.13 -5.96 33.89
CA VAL A 71 12.50 -5.40 32.60
C VAL A 71 12.38 -6.42 31.47
N LEU A 72 11.60 -6.08 30.44
CA LEU A 72 11.58 -6.81 29.17
C LEU A 72 12.00 -5.87 28.03
N ILE A 73 13.02 -6.25 27.30
CA ILE A 73 13.43 -5.65 26.04
C ILE A 73 12.90 -6.53 24.92
N ARG A 74 12.17 -5.94 23.97
CA ARG A 74 11.60 -6.68 22.84
C ARG A 74 11.90 -5.97 21.52
N GLY A 75 12.09 -6.75 20.48
CA GLY A 75 12.27 -6.20 19.14
C GLY A 75 11.76 -7.15 18.08
N SER A 76 11.40 -6.60 16.94
CA SER A 76 11.03 -7.38 15.78
C SER A 76 11.39 -6.68 14.49
N TRP A 77 11.70 -7.49 13.50
CA TRP A 77 11.70 -7.14 12.10
C TRP A 77 10.78 -8.10 11.36
N SER A 78 9.97 -7.58 10.45
CA SER A 78 9.11 -8.40 9.62
C SER A 78 8.88 -7.76 8.26
N GLU A 79 8.90 -8.59 7.24
CA GLU A 79 8.38 -8.24 5.93
C GLU A 79 6.88 -8.47 5.89
N ALA A 80 6.18 -7.65 5.10
CA ALA A 80 4.79 -7.90 4.76
C ALA A 80 4.55 -7.55 3.29
N PHE A 81 3.48 -8.08 2.72
CA PHE A 81 3.05 -7.72 1.37
C PHE A 81 1.53 -7.59 1.30
N ARG A 82 1.08 -6.88 0.28
CA ARG A 82 -0.32 -6.77 -0.08
C ARG A 82 -0.51 -7.05 -1.56
N ALA A 83 -1.16 -8.15 -1.88
CA ALA A 83 -1.53 -8.47 -3.25
C ALA A 83 -2.51 -7.40 -3.80
N PRO A 84 -2.39 -6.98 -5.08
CA PRO A 84 -3.39 -6.15 -5.73
C PRO A 84 -4.75 -6.83 -5.65
N ASN A 85 -5.81 -6.08 -5.39
CA ASN A 85 -7.14 -6.66 -5.37
C ASN A 85 -7.63 -6.97 -6.80
N LEU A 86 -8.60 -7.90 -6.92
CA LEU A 86 -9.10 -8.35 -8.21
C LEU A 86 -9.78 -7.22 -9.01
N VAL A 87 -10.39 -6.25 -8.33
CA VAL A 87 -10.97 -5.08 -8.99
C VAL A 87 -9.87 -4.25 -9.64
N THR A 88 -8.81 -3.92 -8.91
CA THR A 88 -7.68 -3.13 -9.42
C THR A 88 -6.97 -3.78 -10.61
N ILE A 89 -6.99 -5.12 -10.69
CA ILE A 89 -6.37 -5.86 -11.80
C ILE A 89 -7.30 -5.94 -13.02
N ASN A 90 -8.60 -6.20 -12.78
CA ASN A 90 -9.54 -6.56 -13.85
C ASN A 90 -10.57 -5.48 -14.16
N GLU A 91 -10.50 -4.30 -13.52
CA GLU A 91 -11.43 -3.21 -13.80
C GLU A 91 -11.40 -2.85 -15.28
N ALA A 92 -12.58 -2.82 -15.90
CA ALA A 92 -12.73 -2.39 -17.26
C ALA A 92 -12.39 -0.90 -17.42
N LEU A 93 -12.02 -0.50 -18.64
CA LEU A 93 -11.69 0.89 -18.92
C LEU A 93 -12.90 1.81 -18.67
N VAL A 94 -12.73 2.76 -17.76
CA VAL A 94 -13.75 3.75 -17.38
C VAL A 94 -13.30 5.13 -17.85
N ALA A 95 -14.18 5.85 -18.54
CA ALA A 95 -13.96 7.26 -18.85
C ALA A 95 -14.70 8.14 -17.82
N ARG A 96 -13.99 9.14 -17.34
CA ARG A 96 -14.52 10.14 -16.40
C ARG A 96 -14.15 11.53 -16.89
N SER A 97 -15.06 12.49 -16.69
CA SER A 97 -14.80 13.90 -16.93
C SER A 97 -14.59 14.60 -15.59
N ASN A 98 -13.50 15.34 -15.49
CA ASN A 98 -13.18 16.14 -14.30
C ASN A 98 -12.72 17.53 -14.74
N THR A 99 -12.90 18.51 -13.86
CA THR A 99 -12.30 19.85 -14.01
C THR A 99 -11.03 19.90 -13.16
N ARG A 100 -9.93 20.36 -13.75
CA ARG A 100 -8.63 20.45 -13.08
C ARG A 100 -7.94 21.76 -13.44
N ASN A 101 -7.03 22.20 -12.55
CA ASN A 101 -6.18 23.36 -12.79
C ASN A 101 -5.02 23.01 -13.73
N ASP A 102 -4.78 23.88 -14.68
CA ASP A 102 -3.56 23.83 -15.49
C ASP A 102 -2.46 24.63 -14.81
N PHE A 103 -1.50 23.94 -14.19
CA PHE A 103 -0.35 24.60 -13.56
C PHE A 103 0.53 25.34 -14.58
N GLY A 104 0.56 24.90 -15.82
CA GLY A 104 1.28 25.59 -16.91
C GLY A 104 0.65 26.94 -17.23
N CYS A 105 -0.65 27.05 -17.23
CA CYS A 105 -1.39 28.30 -17.37
C CYS A 105 -0.97 29.33 -16.32
N LEU A 106 -0.95 28.93 -15.03
CA LEU A 106 -0.56 29.78 -13.91
C LEU A 106 0.92 30.22 -13.94
N VAL A 107 1.79 29.44 -14.58
CA VAL A 107 3.20 29.79 -14.73
C VAL A 107 3.44 30.77 -15.89
N VAL A 108 2.69 30.60 -16.99
CA VAL A 108 2.85 31.41 -18.22
C VAL A 108 2.15 32.75 -18.07
N ASP A 109 1.03 32.80 -17.39
CA ASP A 109 0.27 34.03 -17.14
C ASP A 109 -0.06 34.17 -15.64
N PRO A 110 0.87 34.81 -14.86
CA PRO A 110 0.67 34.99 -13.42
C PRO A 110 -0.50 35.93 -13.04
N ASP A 111 -1.01 36.69 -14.01
CA ASP A 111 -2.15 37.59 -13.79
C ASP A 111 -3.50 36.84 -13.88
N GLU A 112 -3.50 35.62 -14.44
CA GLU A 112 -4.67 34.73 -14.45
C GLU A 112 -4.97 34.20 -13.07
N THR A 113 -6.26 34.03 -12.78
CA THR A 113 -6.67 33.39 -11.53
C THR A 113 -6.69 31.87 -11.65
N VAL A 114 -6.64 31.18 -10.50
CA VAL A 114 -6.78 29.71 -10.47
C VAL A 114 -8.08 29.24 -11.13
N LEU A 115 -9.12 30.06 -11.13
CA LEU A 115 -10.41 29.74 -11.76
C LEU A 115 -10.33 29.84 -13.28
N ASP A 116 -9.57 30.78 -13.82
CA ASP A 116 -9.44 31.00 -15.26
C ASP A 116 -8.57 29.91 -15.92
N CYS A 117 -7.64 29.31 -15.13
CA CYS A 117 -6.82 28.18 -15.56
C CYS A 117 -7.48 26.82 -15.35
N ASN A 118 -8.77 26.79 -15.03
CA ASN A 118 -9.55 25.55 -14.89
C ASN A 118 -10.11 25.11 -16.25
N TYR A 119 -9.93 23.87 -16.60
CA TYR A 119 -10.55 23.29 -17.80
C TYR A 119 -11.05 21.86 -17.56
N GLY A 120 -12.09 21.50 -18.33
CA GLY A 120 -12.65 20.17 -18.32
C GLY A 120 -11.76 19.20 -19.10
N MET A 121 -11.34 18.10 -18.48
CA MET A 121 -10.58 17.04 -19.14
C MET A 121 -11.27 15.71 -19.02
N GLN A 122 -11.04 14.84 -20.00
CA GLN A 122 -11.46 13.45 -19.94
C GLN A 122 -10.26 12.59 -19.51
N ARG A 123 -10.51 11.72 -18.55
CA ARG A 123 -9.59 10.72 -18.08
C ARG A 123 -10.14 9.32 -18.34
N THR A 124 -9.31 8.42 -18.81
CA THR A 124 -9.59 7.00 -18.79
C THR A 124 -8.75 6.30 -17.73
N ALA A 125 -9.37 5.43 -16.95
CA ALA A 125 -8.71 4.57 -15.99
C ALA A 125 -9.20 3.14 -16.19
N GLY A 126 -8.32 2.18 -15.96
CA GLY A 126 -8.64 0.75 -16.06
C GLY A 126 -7.68 -0.06 -15.22
N GLY A 127 -8.00 -1.32 -15.01
CA GLY A 127 -7.16 -2.26 -14.31
C GLY A 127 -5.86 -2.56 -15.05
N SER A 128 -4.89 -3.07 -14.33
CA SER A 128 -3.61 -3.50 -14.91
C SER A 128 -3.18 -4.85 -14.34
N ARG A 129 -2.92 -5.80 -15.24
CA ARG A 129 -2.38 -7.13 -14.90
C ARG A 129 -0.87 -7.12 -14.66
N SER A 130 -0.20 -6.00 -14.89
CA SER A 130 1.23 -5.83 -14.62
C SER A 130 1.53 -5.33 -13.21
N LEU A 131 0.51 -5.13 -12.37
CA LEU A 131 0.69 -4.73 -11.00
C LEU A 131 1.41 -5.81 -10.21
N ARG A 132 2.36 -5.37 -9.38
CA ARG A 132 3.08 -6.22 -8.43
C ARG A 132 2.48 -6.06 -7.03
N PRO A 133 2.69 -7.03 -6.13
CA PRO A 133 2.36 -6.82 -4.73
C PRO A 133 3.10 -5.62 -4.14
N GLU A 134 2.41 -4.85 -3.31
CA GLU A 134 3.07 -3.89 -2.44
C GLU A 134 3.84 -4.63 -1.36
N THR A 135 4.98 -4.13 -0.97
CA THR A 135 5.80 -4.69 0.09
C THR A 135 6.02 -3.70 1.22
N SER A 136 6.31 -4.19 2.40
CA SER A 136 6.75 -3.34 3.51
C SER A 136 7.73 -4.06 4.42
N ASP A 137 8.69 -3.28 4.92
CA ASP A 137 9.59 -3.63 6.01
C ASP A 137 9.13 -2.95 7.29
N ASN A 138 8.96 -3.73 8.34
CA ASN A 138 8.45 -3.27 9.61
C ASN A 138 9.47 -3.56 10.70
N TYR A 139 9.86 -2.54 11.45
CA TYR A 139 10.79 -2.62 12.57
C TYR A 139 10.11 -2.16 13.83
N SER A 140 10.33 -2.86 14.93
CA SER A 140 9.95 -2.39 16.24
C SER A 140 11.02 -2.71 17.28
N LEU A 141 11.17 -1.80 18.25
CA LEU A 141 12.01 -1.99 19.43
C LEU A 141 11.30 -1.35 20.61
N GLY A 142 11.16 -2.09 21.69
CA GLY A 142 10.45 -1.63 22.87
C GLY A 142 11.05 -2.12 24.18
N VAL A 143 10.70 -1.39 25.24
CA VAL A 143 11.04 -1.73 26.62
C VAL A 143 9.77 -1.72 27.45
N VAL A 144 9.59 -2.77 28.24
CA VAL A 144 8.53 -2.86 29.23
C VAL A 144 9.16 -2.88 30.61
N LEU A 145 8.66 -2.02 31.49
CA LEU A 145 9.10 -1.90 32.88
C LEU A 145 7.93 -2.22 33.81
N GLU A 146 8.15 -3.09 34.76
CA GLU A 146 7.19 -3.47 35.81
C GLU A 146 7.80 -3.18 37.20
N PRO A 147 7.99 -1.88 37.55
CA PRO A 147 8.77 -1.47 38.70
C PRO A 147 8.14 -1.89 40.06
N VAL A 148 6.81 -2.02 40.11
CA VAL A 148 6.03 -2.47 41.24
C VAL A 148 4.81 -3.24 40.77
N GLU A 149 4.26 -4.10 41.61
CA GLU A 149 3.06 -4.85 41.28
C GLU A 149 1.89 -3.93 40.92
N GLY A 150 1.24 -4.22 39.78
CA GLY A 150 0.12 -3.46 39.25
C GLY A 150 0.50 -2.24 38.42
N LEU A 151 1.79 -1.91 38.23
CA LEU A 151 2.26 -0.81 37.35
C LEU A 151 3.13 -1.34 36.23
N THR A 152 2.65 -1.17 34.99
CA THR A 152 3.41 -1.49 33.77
C THR A 152 3.62 -0.21 32.95
N ILE A 153 4.87 0.07 32.58
CA ILE A 153 5.26 1.19 31.71
C ILE A 153 5.86 0.60 30.43
N THR A 154 5.35 0.99 29.28
CA THR A 154 5.83 0.50 27.99
C THR A 154 6.26 1.67 27.11
N TYR A 155 7.41 1.54 26.48
CA TYR A 155 7.89 2.44 25.45
C TYR A 155 8.27 1.64 24.19
N ASP A 156 7.63 1.94 23.08
CA ASP A 156 7.90 1.29 21.77
C ASP A 156 8.24 2.34 20.71
N LYS A 157 9.29 2.07 19.94
CA LYS A 157 9.63 2.77 18.70
C LYS A 157 9.42 1.81 17.54
N TRP A 158 8.70 2.26 16.52
CA TRP A 158 8.46 1.47 15.32
C TRP A 158 8.70 2.30 14.05
N SER A 159 8.98 1.61 12.95
CA SER A 159 9.11 2.17 11.60
C SER A 159 8.50 1.20 10.60
N ILE A 160 7.76 1.74 9.63
CA ILE A 160 7.19 0.98 8.52
C ILE A 160 7.62 1.68 7.23
N GLU A 161 8.37 0.96 6.41
CA GLU A 161 8.76 1.41 5.08
C GLU A 161 7.97 0.63 4.04
N LYS A 162 7.27 1.32 3.15
CA LYS A 162 6.45 0.70 2.09
C LYS A 162 7.06 0.97 0.74
N SER A 163 7.06 -0.07 -0.11
CA SER A 163 7.53 -0.03 -1.49
C SER A 163 6.44 -0.51 -2.44
N ASP A 164 6.54 -0.11 -3.71
CA ASP A 164 5.62 -0.51 -4.79
C ASP A 164 4.14 -0.22 -4.49
N THR A 165 3.86 0.89 -3.78
CA THR A 165 2.49 1.26 -3.40
C THR A 165 1.60 1.43 -4.62
N ILE A 166 0.50 0.68 -4.64
CA ILE A 166 -0.48 0.71 -5.73
C ILE A 166 -1.40 1.91 -5.54
N GLY A 167 -1.40 2.81 -6.52
CA GLY A 167 -2.24 3.99 -6.52
C GLY A 167 -2.56 4.45 -7.93
N LEU A 168 -3.52 5.36 -8.05
CA LEU A 168 -3.77 6.07 -9.29
C LEU A 168 -2.78 7.22 -9.40
N PHE A 169 -2.12 7.30 -10.55
CA PHE A 169 -1.37 8.50 -10.91
C PHE A 169 -2.41 9.59 -11.26
N GLY A 170 -2.68 10.50 -10.32
CA GLY A 170 -3.76 11.48 -10.42
C GLY A 170 -3.64 12.40 -11.63
N GLU A 171 -4.75 13.03 -12.03
CA GLU A 171 -4.80 13.93 -13.18
C GLU A 171 -3.82 15.10 -13.03
N GLU A 172 -3.70 15.66 -11.85
CA GLU A 172 -2.79 16.77 -11.55
C GLU A 172 -1.31 16.38 -11.75
N ASN A 173 -0.95 15.15 -11.40
CA ASN A 173 0.38 14.63 -11.67
C ASN A 173 0.65 14.45 -13.18
N HIS A 174 -0.36 14.07 -13.96
CA HIS A 174 -0.23 14.02 -15.41
C HIS A 174 -0.01 15.40 -16.03
N ILE A 175 -0.75 16.42 -15.56
CA ILE A 175 -0.59 17.83 -16.01
C ILE A 175 0.82 18.33 -15.65
N ALA A 176 1.26 18.10 -14.41
CA ALA A 176 2.58 18.50 -13.98
C ALA A 176 3.70 17.80 -14.76
N LEU A 177 3.54 16.50 -15.05
CA LEU A 177 4.49 15.74 -15.86
C LEU A 177 4.55 16.24 -17.31
N ASP A 178 3.39 16.58 -17.91
CA ASP A 178 3.33 17.14 -19.27
C ASP A 178 4.01 18.50 -19.33
N LEU A 179 3.78 19.37 -18.34
CA LEU A 179 4.48 20.64 -18.21
C LEU A 179 6.00 20.45 -18.14
N LEU A 180 6.49 19.54 -17.29
CA LEU A 180 7.93 19.26 -17.15
C LEU A 180 8.57 18.69 -18.43
N ARG A 181 7.81 18.06 -19.31
CA ARG A 181 8.30 17.53 -20.59
C ARG A 181 8.35 18.58 -21.69
N ARG A 182 7.65 19.68 -21.54
CA ARG A 182 7.62 20.80 -22.49
C ARG A 182 8.64 21.89 -22.15
N LEU A 183 9.14 21.92 -20.92
CA LEU A 183 10.23 22.79 -20.47
C LEU A 183 11.60 22.19 -20.83
#